data_a7c5228ebd4120b60603ac5885be703a
#
_entry.id   a7c5228ebd4120b60603ac5885be703a
#
_cell.length_a   1.000
_cell.length_b   1.000
_cell.length_c   1.000
_cell.angle_alpha   90.00
_cell.angle_beta   90.00
_cell.angle_gamma   90.00
#
_symmetry.space_group_name_H-M   'P 1'
#
loop_
_entity.id
_entity.type
_entity.pdbx_description
1 polymer ?
#
loop_
_entity_poly.entity_id
_entity_poly.type
_entity_poly.pdbx_seq_one_letter_code
_entity_poly.pdbx_strand_id
1 'polypeptide(L)'
;MIDAEFRSEERFSRLAIAYETKEESKLVNENVDKIIAKYSYKPEIYATKVSNGKEVLVIEYHDDIHRESGAIFEEMIKILDIKECN
;
A
#
# COMPACT_ATOMS: atom_id res chain seq x y z
N MET A 1 1.99 9.26 -12.14
CA MET A 1 2.69 7.97 -12.02
C MET A 1 2.61 7.45 -10.60
N ILE A 2 2.26 6.18 -10.46
CA ILE A 2 2.12 5.56 -9.14
C ILE A 2 3.40 4.82 -8.78
N ASP A 3 3.99 5.17 -7.65
CA ASP A 3 5.21 4.55 -7.14
C ASP A 3 4.93 3.91 -5.79
N ALA A 4 5.76 2.96 -5.41
CA ALA A 4 5.63 2.31 -4.12
C ALA A 4 6.98 2.06 -3.47
N GLU A 5 6.99 2.05 -2.15
CA GLU A 5 8.14 1.68 -1.34
C GLU A 5 7.70 0.61 -0.36
N PHE A 6 8.41 -0.50 -0.32
CA PHE A 6 8.12 -1.60 0.57
C PHE A 6 9.19 -1.70 1.65
N ARG A 7 8.76 -1.87 2.89
CA ARG A 7 9.66 -2.11 4.03
C ARG A 7 9.14 -3.30 4.82
N SER A 8 10.00 -4.23 5.12
CA SER A 8 9.66 -5.38 5.95
C SER A 8 10.69 -5.56 7.05
N GLU A 9 10.21 -5.67 8.28
CA GLU A 9 11.02 -5.98 9.44
C GLU A 9 10.38 -7.18 10.13
N GLU A 10 10.95 -7.66 11.20
CA GLU A 10 10.36 -8.75 11.96
C GLU A 10 8.97 -8.34 12.46
N ARG A 11 7.95 -9.09 12.05
CA ARG A 11 6.54 -8.87 12.41
C ARG A 11 5.93 -7.54 11.94
N PHE A 12 6.66 -6.77 11.15
CA PHE A 12 6.18 -5.48 10.67
C PHE A 12 6.40 -5.38 9.17
N SER A 13 5.38 -4.94 8.45
CA SER A 13 5.49 -4.68 7.01
C SER A 13 4.76 -3.41 6.65
N ARG A 14 5.32 -2.64 5.74
CA ARG A 14 4.78 -1.35 5.34
C ARG A 14 4.87 -1.20 3.83
N LEU A 15 3.77 -0.81 3.22
CA LEU A 15 3.75 -0.42 1.81
C LEU A 15 3.29 1.04 1.74
N ALA A 16 4.10 1.88 1.15
CA ALA A 16 3.78 3.28 0.93
C ALA A 16 3.58 3.49 -0.57
N ILE A 17 2.41 3.96 -0.97
CA ILE A 17 2.04 4.14 -2.37
C ILE A 17 1.88 5.63 -2.63
N ALA A 18 2.72 6.17 -3.52
CA ALA A 18 2.71 7.59 -3.86
C ALA A 18 1.98 7.82 -5.17
N TYR A 19 1.17 8.86 -5.22
CA TYR A 19 0.42 9.25 -6.41
C TYR A 19 0.27 10.76 -6.47
N GLU A 20 -0.07 11.29 -7.65
CA GLU A 20 -0.10 12.73 -7.90
C GLU A 20 -1.48 13.25 -8.31
N THR A 21 -2.27 12.45 -9.02
CA THR A 21 -3.55 12.92 -9.58
C THR A 21 -4.74 12.38 -8.80
N LYS A 22 -5.89 13.02 -9.00
CA LYS A 22 -7.14 12.55 -8.40
C LYS A 22 -7.55 11.19 -8.94
N GLU A 23 -7.31 10.95 -10.22
CA GLU A 23 -7.60 9.65 -10.83
C GLU A 23 -6.72 8.56 -10.22
N GLU A 24 -5.45 8.85 -10.00
CA GLU A 24 -4.55 7.93 -9.34
C GLU A 24 -4.97 7.66 -7.89
N SER A 25 -5.36 8.71 -7.17
CA SER A 25 -5.85 8.59 -5.80
C SER A 25 -7.06 7.66 -5.75
N LYS A 26 -8.02 7.87 -6.63
CA LYS A 26 -9.22 7.04 -6.70
C LYS A 26 -8.87 5.57 -7.02
N LEU A 27 -8.00 5.36 -8.00
CA LEU A 27 -7.57 4.04 -8.40
C LEU A 27 -6.89 3.29 -7.24
N VAL A 28 -5.96 3.97 -6.57
CA VAL A 28 -5.23 3.39 -5.44
C VAL A 28 -6.20 3.03 -4.31
N ASN A 29 -7.03 3.98 -3.89
CA ASN A 29 -7.92 3.76 -2.76
C ASN A 29 -8.95 2.67 -3.03
N GLU A 30 -9.56 2.65 -4.20
CA GLU A 30 -10.55 1.63 -4.56
C GLU A 30 -9.95 0.23 -4.59
N ASN A 31 -8.77 0.09 -5.19
CA ASN A 31 -8.14 -1.21 -5.32
C ASN A 31 -7.57 -1.71 -3.99
N VAL A 32 -7.00 -0.81 -3.19
CA VAL A 32 -6.49 -1.17 -1.87
C VAL A 32 -7.66 -1.65 -0.99
N ASP A 33 -8.75 -0.90 -0.95
CA ASP A 33 -9.94 -1.27 -0.16
C ASP A 33 -10.50 -2.63 -0.59
N LYS A 34 -10.57 -2.86 -1.90
CA LYS A 34 -11.08 -4.09 -2.47
C LYS A 34 -10.24 -5.31 -2.07
N ILE A 35 -8.92 -5.15 -2.12
CA ILE A 35 -8.00 -6.23 -1.74
C ILE A 35 -8.07 -6.50 -0.25
N ILE A 36 -8.03 -5.46 0.58
CA ILE A 36 -8.07 -5.59 2.04
C ILE A 36 -9.37 -6.27 2.49
N ALA A 37 -10.47 -5.98 1.83
CA ALA A 37 -11.76 -6.57 2.16
C ALA A 37 -11.78 -8.09 2.04
N LYS A 38 -10.89 -8.68 1.25
CA LYS A 38 -10.79 -10.12 1.06
C LYS A 38 -10.09 -10.84 2.21
N TYR A 39 -9.37 -10.11 3.03
CA TYR A 39 -8.55 -10.70 4.09
C TYR A 39 -9.08 -10.34 5.46
N SER A 40 -8.99 -11.29 6.39
CA SER A 40 -9.44 -11.07 7.77
C SER A 40 -8.47 -10.21 8.57
N TYR A 41 -7.18 -10.25 8.23
CA TYR A 41 -6.18 -9.44 8.89
C TYR A 41 -6.21 -8.02 8.31
N LYS A 42 -6.57 -7.04 9.13
CA LYS A 42 -6.73 -5.65 8.68
C LYS A 42 -5.49 -4.82 9.08
N PRO A 43 -4.98 -4.01 8.14
CA PRO A 43 -3.84 -3.15 8.43
C PRO A 43 -4.26 -1.81 9.01
N GLU A 44 -3.28 -1.06 9.50
CA GLU A 44 -3.42 0.37 9.69
C GLU A 44 -3.23 1.06 8.36
N ILE A 45 -4.10 2.03 8.05
CA ILE A 45 -4.02 2.78 6.81
C ILE A 45 -4.12 4.26 7.12
N TYR A 46 -3.21 5.05 6.58
CA TYR A 46 -3.28 6.50 6.69
C TYR A 46 -2.69 7.16 5.45
N ALA A 47 -3.11 8.39 5.19
CA ALA A 47 -2.62 9.17 4.08
C ALA A 47 -1.79 10.34 4.61
N THR A 48 -0.70 10.64 3.92
CA THR A 48 0.15 11.78 4.28
C THR A 48 0.51 12.53 3.00
N LYS A 49 0.79 13.82 3.13
CA LYS A 49 1.23 14.65 2.01
C LYS A 49 2.72 14.93 2.16
N VAL A 50 3.43 14.82 1.06
CA VAL A 50 4.84 15.19 1.03
C VAL A 50 5.02 16.54 0.34
N SER A 51 6.20 17.12 0.50
CA SER A 51 6.45 18.53 0.21
C SER A 51 6.25 18.99 -1.22
N ASN A 52 6.16 18.11 -2.19
CA ASN A 52 5.97 18.50 -3.59
C ASN A 52 4.58 18.18 -4.15
N GLY A 53 3.58 18.15 -3.28
CA GLY A 53 2.19 17.97 -3.67
C GLY A 53 1.75 16.56 -3.89
N LYS A 54 2.63 15.60 -3.74
CA LYS A 54 2.28 14.18 -3.84
C LYS A 54 1.59 13.72 -2.57
N GLU A 55 0.64 12.81 -2.71
CA GLU A 55 0.06 12.12 -1.57
C GLU A 55 0.66 10.72 -1.47
N VAL A 56 0.78 10.23 -0.25
CA VAL A 56 1.25 8.87 0.01
C VAL A 56 0.23 8.15 0.88
N LEU A 57 -0.26 7.02 0.39
CA LEU A 57 -1.10 6.14 1.18
C LEU A 57 -0.20 5.10 1.82
N VAL A 58 -0.22 5.03 3.15
CA VAL A 58 0.63 4.10 3.91
C VAL A 58 -0.24 2.99 4.48
N ILE A 59 0.18 1.76 4.25
CA ILE A 59 -0.49 0.56 4.73
C ILE A 59 0.49 -0.22 5.59
N GLU A 60 0.16 -0.40 6.87
CA GLU A 60 1.04 -1.05 7.83
C GLU A 60 0.38 -2.25 8.47
N TYR A 61 1.08 -3.38 8.46
CA TYR A 61 0.70 -4.56 9.20
C TYR A 61 1.64 -4.74 10.39
N HIS A 62 1.05 -4.79 11.58
CA HIS A 62 1.78 -4.99 12.83
C HIS A 62 1.55 -6.41 13.33
N ASP A 63 2.56 -7.00 13.96
CA ASP A 63 2.49 -8.36 14.51
C ASP A 63 2.11 -9.41 13.46
N ASP A 64 2.66 -9.26 12.25
CA ASP A 64 2.38 -10.17 11.15
C ASP A 64 3.18 -11.47 11.29
N ILE A 65 2.78 -12.29 12.24
CA ILE A 65 3.48 -13.52 12.60
C ILE A 65 3.51 -14.51 11.44
N HIS A 66 2.43 -14.56 10.67
CA HIS A 66 2.30 -15.49 9.54
C HIS A 66 2.74 -14.92 8.21
N ARG A 67 3.24 -13.69 8.20
CA ARG A 67 3.72 -12.99 7.00
C ARG A 67 2.70 -12.91 5.88
N GLU A 68 1.45 -12.74 6.23
CA GLU A 68 0.35 -12.61 5.27
C GLU A 68 0.46 -11.34 4.44
N SER A 69 1.05 -10.29 5.01
CA SER A 69 1.17 -8.98 4.34
C SER A 69 1.94 -9.04 3.03
N GLY A 70 2.94 -9.94 2.92
CA GLY A 70 3.71 -10.08 1.69
C GLY A 70 2.85 -10.39 0.49
N ALA A 71 1.96 -11.36 0.62
CA ALA A 71 1.03 -11.74 -0.46
C ALA A 71 0.03 -10.63 -0.75
N ILE A 72 -0.46 -9.96 0.29
CA ILE A 72 -1.43 -8.86 0.16
C ILE A 72 -0.80 -7.69 -0.60
N PHE A 73 0.41 -7.28 -0.22
CA PHE A 73 1.12 -6.19 -0.88
C PHE A 73 1.48 -6.54 -2.32
N GLU A 74 1.87 -7.78 -2.58
CA GLU A 74 2.16 -8.22 -3.94
C GLU A 74 0.94 -8.09 -4.83
N GLU A 75 -0.24 -8.46 -4.32
CA GLU A 75 -1.48 -8.32 -5.06
C GLU A 75 -1.79 -6.85 -5.38
N MET A 76 -1.55 -5.96 -4.41
CA MET A 76 -1.72 -4.51 -4.62
C MET A 76 -0.80 -3.99 -5.70
N ILE A 77 0.47 -4.38 -5.65
CA ILE A 77 1.47 -3.96 -6.62
C ILE A 77 1.09 -4.41 -8.03
N LYS A 78 0.59 -5.62 -8.15
CA LYS A 78 0.17 -6.17 -9.45
C LYS A 78 -1.05 -5.46 -10.01
N ILE A 79 -2.08 -5.25 -9.20
CA ILE A 79 -3.33 -4.66 -9.68
C ILE A 79 -3.14 -3.18 -10.03
N LEU A 80 -2.25 -2.49 -9.36
CA LEU A 80 -1.94 -1.08 -9.63
C LEU A 80 -0.88 -0.91 -10.71
N ASP A 81 -0.35 -2.02 -11.24
CA ASP A 81 0.69 -2.02 -12.27
C ASP A 81 1.90 -1.18 -11.88
N ILE A 82 2.33 -1.31 -10.64
CA ILE A 82 3.49 -0.59 -10.14
C ILE A 82 4.76 -1.26 -10.68
N LYS A 83 5.53 -0.50 -11.45
CA LYS A 83 6.72 -1.03 -12.13
C LYS A 83 7.95 -1.07 -11.23
N GLU A 84 8.06 -0.09 -10.33
CA GLU A 84 9.19 0.01 -9.43
C GLU A 84 8.71 0.04 -8.00
N CYS A 85 9.15 -0.92 -7.21
CA CYS A 85 8.87 -0.98 -5.79
C CYS A 85 10.18 -1.08 -5.03
N ASN A 86 10.49 -0.06 -4.30
CA ASN A 86 11.73 0.03 -3.54
C ASN A 86 11.58 -0.50 -2.12
#